data_5e8c8c4502a1c280ab0972cd8361aaab
#
_entry.id   5e8c8c4502a1c280ab0972cd8361aaab
#
_cell.length_a   1.000
_cell.length_b   1.000
_cell.length_c   1.000
_cell.angle_alpha   90.00
_cell.angle_beta   90.00
_cell.angle_gamma   90.00
#
_symmetry.space_group_name_H-M   'P 1'
#
loop_
_entity.id
_entity.type
_entity.pdbx_description
1 polymer ?
#
loop_
_entity_poly.entity_id
_entity_poly.type
_entity_poly.pdbx_seq_one_letter_code
_entity_poly.pdbx_strand_id
1 'polypeptide(L)'
;MDGYSVQTLSDVVASADIFVTATGNKDVITIDDMKQMKDMAIVCNIGHFDNEIQVAELKNFKWTNIKPQVDLVHFPKGNRIVLLSQGRLVNLGNATGHPSFVMSASFTNQTLAQIELFTNAKTGKYKN
;
A
#
# COMPACT_ATOMS: atom_id res chain seq x y z
N MET A 1 -12.17 18.07 10.46
CA MET A 1 -11.79 16.65 10.23
C MET A 1 -13.06 15.86 9.99
N ASP A 2 -13.06 14.97 9.04
CA ASP A 2 -14.28 14.34 8.50
C ASP A 2 -14.84 13.20 9.37
N GLY A 3 -14.73 13.30 10.70
CA GLY A 3 -15.27 12.32 11.64
C GLY A 3 -14.37 11.10 11.91
N TYR A 4 -13.16 11.06 11.33
CA TYR A 4 -12.19 10.00 11.58
C TYR A 4 -11.31 10.30 12.80
N SER A 5 -10.96 9.25 13.55
CA SER A 5 -9.99 9.38 14.66
C SER A 5 -8.57 9.19 14.16
N VAL A 6 -7.64 10.01 14.65
CA VAL A 6 -6.20 9.86 14.39
C VAL A 6 -5.60 9.10 15.56
N GLN A 7 -4.99 7.93 15.27
CA GLN A 7 -4.42 7.04 16.27
C GLN A 7 -3.09 6.45 15.77
N THR A 8 -2.28 5.91 16.67
CA THR A 8 -1.09 5.17 16.28
C THR A 8 -1.44 3.74 15.88
N LEU A 9 -0.57 3.08 15.11
CA LEU A 9 -0.78 1.68 14.74
C LEU A 9 -0.91 0.78 15.99
N SER A 10 -0.08 1.02 17.00
CA SER A 10 -0.08 0.26 18.26
C SER A 10 -1.40 0.34 19.01
N ASP A 11 -2.13 1.46 18.90
CA ASP A 11 -3.43 1.64 19.57
C ASP A 11 -4.56 0.86 18.90
N VAL A 12 -4.43 0.58 17.60
CA VAL A 12 -5.50 -0.03 16.79
C VAL A 12 -5.20 -1.43 16.29
N VAL A 13 -3.97 -1.88 16.38
CA VAL A 13 -3.51 -3.15 15.77
C VAL A 13 -4.33 -4.36 16.22
N ALA A 14 -4.76 -4.40 17.48
CA ALA A 14 -5.56 -5.50 18.02
C ALA A 14 -7.08 -5.35 17.77
N SER A 15 -7.54 -4.20 17.27
CA SER A 15 -8.97 -3.88 17.14
C SER A 15 -9.45 -3.66 15.70
N ALA A 16 -8.59 -3.20 14.82
CA ALA A 16 -8.94 -2.93 13.42
C ALA A 16 -9.14 -4.22 12.61
N ASP A 17 -10.01 -4.16 11.62
CA ASP A 17 -10.32 -5.28 10.73
C ASP A 17 -9.60 -5.17 9.39
N ILE A 18 -9.28 -3.95 8.94
CA ILE A 18 -8.63 -3.69 7.65
C ILE A 18 -7.49 -2.71 7.86
N PHE A 19 -6.32 -3.05 7.34
CA PHE A 19 -5.11 -2.24 7.35
C PHE A 19 -4.70 -1.90 5.93
N VAL A 20 -4.55 -0.61 5.65
CA VAL A 20 -4.12 -0.11 4.34
C VAL A 20 -2.91 0.78 4.52
N THR A 21 -1.76 0.39 3.98
CA THR A 21 -0.57 1.25 3.96
C THR A 21 -0.56 2.14 2.74
N ALA A 22 -0.18 3.40 2.90
CA ALA A 22 -0.20 4.42 1.85
C ALA A 22 0.87 5.50 2.08
N THR A 23 2.00 5.16 2.70
CA THR A 23 2.97 6.13 3.20
C THR A 23 4.14 6.39 2.27
N GLY A 24 4.47 5.44 1.40
CA GLY A 24 5.70 5.44 0.61
C GLY A 24 6.96 5.15 1.44
N ASN A 25 6.80 4.71 2.70
CA ASN A 25 7.91 4.41 3.60
C ASN A 25 8.13 2.88 3.68
N LYS A 26 9.20 2.48 4.34
CA LYS A 26 9.55 1.06 4.53
C LYS A 26 9.06 0.56 5.89
N ASP A 27 8.68 -0.73 5.96
CA ASP A 27 8.37 -1.47 7.20
C ASP A 27 7.33 -0.74 8.08
N VAL A 28 6.27 -0.22 7.45
CA VAL A 28 5.16 0.48 8.14
C VAL A 28 4.33 -0.51 8.96
N ILE A 29 4.12 -1.71 8.43
CA ILE A 29 3.53 -2.84 9.15
C ILE A 29 4.59 -3.95 9.27
N THR A 30 4.97 -4.23 10.51
CA THR A 30 5.97 -5.24 10.83
C THR A 30 5.35 -6.61 11.10
N ILE A 31 6.19 -7.64 11.16
CA ILE A 31 5.78 -8.98 11.61
C ILE A 31 5.16 -8.95 13.01
N ASP A 32 5.70 -8.15 13.91
CA ASP A 32 5.21 -8.09 15.29
C ASP A 32 3.86 -7.40 15.39
N ASP A 33 3.59 -6.44 14.52
CA ASP A 33 2.24 -5.88 14.36
C ASP A 33 1.25 -6.94 13.86
N MET A 34 1.62 -7.65 12.78
CA MET A 34 0.76 -8.69 12.20
C MET A 34 0.44 -9.83 13.17
N LYS A 35 1.35 -10.18 14.08
CA LYS A 35 1.11 -11.17 15.15
C LYS A 35 0.06 -10.70 16.18
N GLN A 36 -0.17 -9.40 16.30
CA GLN A 36 -1.12 -8.80 17.24
C GLN A 36 -2.49 -8.52 16.62
N MET A 37 -2.58 -8.57 15.29
CA MET A 37 -3.83 -8.34 14.57
C MET A 37 -4.90 -9.39 14.92
N LYS A 38 -6.15 -9.01 14.74
CA LYS A 38 -7.29 -9.96 14.84
C LYS A 38 -7.12 -11.12 13.86
N ASP A 39 -7.70 -12.26 14.21
CA ASP A 39 -7.85 -13.34 13.22
C ASP A 39 -8.68 -12.86 12.02
N MET A 40 -8.23 -13.16 10.83
CA MET A 40 -8.81 -12.76 9.55
C MET A 40 -8.74 -11.25 9.24
N ALA A 41 -7.88 -10.48 9.93
CA ALA A 41 -7.63 -9.10 9.55
C ALA A 41 -7.10 -9.01 8.11
N ILE A 42 -7.56 -8.02 7.36
CA ILE A 42 -7.17 -7.80 5.96
C ILE A 42 -6.03 -6.79 5.93
N VAL A 43 -4.95 -7.13 5.25
CA VAL A 43 -3.76 -6.27 5.13
C VAL A 43 -3.46 -6.04 3.66
N CYS A 44 -3.34 -4.79 3.25
CA CYS A 44 -3.02 -4.42 1.89
C CYS A 44 -2.21 -3.12 1.81
N ASN A 45 -1.55 -2.94 0.67
CA ASN A 45 -0.73 -1.77 0.37
C ASN A 45 -1.28 -1.03 -0.85
N ILE A 46 -1.40 0.28 -0.75
CA ILE A 46 -1.69 1.20 -1.87
C ILE A 46 -0.53 2.17 -2.11
N GLY A 47 0.51 2.12 -1.28
CA GLY A 47 1.75 2.85 -1.48
C GLY A 47 2.54 2.31 -2.68
N HIS A 48 3.44 3.14 -3.21
CA HIS A 48 4.15 2.80 -4.45
C HIS A 48 5.08 1.58 -4.33
N PHE A 49 5.71 1.40 -3.16
CA PHE A 49 6.66 0.33 -2.93
C PHE A 49 6.02 -0.85 -2.18
N ASP A 50 6.44 -2.05 -2.52
CA ASP A 50 5.98 -3.31 -1.93
C ASP A 50 6.64 -3.66 -0.57
N ASN A 51 7.45 -2.75 -0.05
CA ASN A 51 8.19 -2.91 1.21
C ASN A 51 7.55 -2.18 2.40
N GLU A 52 6.36 -1.61 2.26
CA GLU A 52 5.63 -1.01 3.38
C GLU A 52 5.16 -2.06 4.38
N ILE A 53 4.86 -3.26 3.90
CA ILE A 53 4.52 -4.43 4.73
C ILE A 53 5.70 -5.40 4.69
N GLN A 54 6.15 -5.89 5.84
CA GLN A 54 7.27 -6.84 5.95
C GLN A 54 6.92 -8.23 5.40
N VAL A 55 6.54 -8.32 4.14
CA VAL A 55 6.14 -9.59 3.49
C VAL A 55 7.34 -10.53 3.32
N ALA A 56 8.54 -10.00 3.11
CA ALA A 56 9.74 -10.81 2.90
C ALA A 56 10.01 -11.77 4.07
N GLU A 57 9.70 -11.36 5.29
CA GLU A 57 9.89 -12.16 6.50
C GLU A 57 8.77 -13.19 6.73
N LEU A 58 7.64 -13.04 6.03
CA LEU A 58 6.54 -14.01 6.09
C LEU A 58 6.84 -15.33 5.36
N LYS A 59 7.96 -15.44 4.62
CA LYS A 59 8.32 -16.64 3.85
C LYS A 59 8.38 -17.92 4.68
N ASN A 60 8.68 -17.80 5.97
CA ASN A 60 8.78 -18.95 6.88
C ASN A 60 7.43 -19.32 7.53
N PHE A 61 6.37 -18.58 7.25
CA PHE A 61 5.04 -18.85 7.77
C PHE A 61 4.26 -19.75 6.80
N LYS A 62 3.22 -20.39 7.30
CA LYS A 62 2.33 -21.19 6.45
C LYS A 62 1.40 -20.26 5.66
N TRP A 63 1.40 -20.42 4.34
CA TRP A 63 0.52 -19.69 3.43
C TRP A 63 -0.56 -20.63 2.87
N THR A 64 -1.76 -20.10 2.69
CA THR A 64 -2.85 -20.78 1.99
C THR A 64 -3.41 -19.80 0.95
N ASN A 65 -3.27 -20.11 -0.33
CA ASN A 65 -3.87 -19.28 -1.37
C ASN A 65 -5.39 -19.51 -1.41
N ILE A 66 -6.17 -18.46 -1.26
CA ILE A 66 -7.65 -18.49 -1.30
C ILE A 66 -8.13 -18.33 -2.74
N LYS A 67 -7.58 -17.35 -3.45
CA LYS A 67 -7.81 -17.05 -4.85
C LYS A 67 -6.66 -16.18 -5.38
N PRO A 68 -6.55 -15.94 -6.69
CA PRO A 68 -5.50 -15.08 -7.24
C PRO A 68 -5.40 -13.76 -6.47
N GLN A 69 -4.19 -13.41 -6.05
CA GLN A 69 -3.85 -12.19 -5.29
C GLN A 69 -4.50 -12.10 -3.89
N VAL A 70 -4.98 -13.19 -3.32
CA VAL A 70 -5.55 -13.25 -1.96
C VAL A 70 -4.97 -14.46 -1.24
N ASP A 71 -4.11 -14.21 -0.30
CA ASP A 71 -3.40 -15.23 0.47
C ASP A 71 -3.74 -15.13 1.96
N LEU A 72 -3.89 -16.28 2.60
CA LEU A 72 -4.04 -16.39 4.04
C LEU A 72 -2.70 -16.78 4.65
N VAL A 73 -2.19 -15.96 5.56
CA VAL A 73 -0.94 -16.22 6.28
C VAL A 73 -1.27 -16.63 7.71
N HIS A 74 -0.74 -17.77 8.13
CA HIS A 74 -0.99 -18.36 9.46
C HIS A 74 0.15 -18.05 10.41
N PHE A 75 -0.17 -17.51 11.58
CA PHE A 75 0.80 -17.21 12.63
C PHE A 75 0.83 -18.30 13.73
N PRO A 76 1.97 -18.51 14.40
CA PRO A 76 2.10 -19.56 15.42
C PRO A 76 1.16 -19.42 16.61
N LYS A 77 0.71 -18.19 16.92
CA LYS A 77 -0.25 -17.91 17.99
C LYS A 77 -1.68 -18.30 17.63
N GLY A 78 -1.93 -18.73 16.38
CA GLY A 78 -3.24 -19.18 15.91
C GLY A 78 -4.02 -18.15 15.10
N ASN A 79 -3.66 -16.85 15.16
CA ASN A 79 -4.29 -15.85 14.30
C ASN A 79 -3.82 -15.99 12.84
N ARG A 80 -4.65 -15.56 11.93
CA ARG A 80 -4.40 -15.54 10.48
C ARG A 80 -4.69 -14.15 9.95
N ILE A 81 -3.98 -13.73 8.94
CA ILE A 81 -4.29 -12.51 8.20
C ILE A 81 -4.57 -12.82 6.74
N VAL A 82 -5.42 -12.02 6.12
CA VAL A 82 -5.66 -12.02 4.67
C VAL A 82 -4.77 -10.96 4.04
N LEU A 83 -3.73 -11.40 3.34
CA LEU A 83 -2.80 -10.51 2.65
C LEU A 83 -3.21 -10.37 1.19
N LEU A 84 -3.47 -9.14 0.75
CA LEU A 84 -3.83 -8.85 -0.63
C LEU A 84 -2.60 -8.51 -1.48
N SER A 85 -2.59 -8.99 -2.72
CA SER A 85 -1.53 -8.75 -3.71
C SER A 85 -0.11 -9.01 -3.20
N GLN A 86 0.05 -9.83 -2.15
CA GLN A 86 1.35 -10.10 -1.52
C GLN A 86 2.09 -8.83 -1.09
N GLY A 87 1.36 -7.81 -0.61
CA GLY A 87 1.92 -6.51 -0.20
C GLY A 87 2.24 -5.54 -1.35
N ARG A 88 2.01 -5.95 -2.61
CA ARG A 88 2.13 -5.07 -3.78
C ARG A 88 0.90 -4.17 -3.90
N LEU A 89 0.91 -3.22 -4.85
CA LEU A 89 -0.18 -2.29 -5.11
C LEU A 89 -1.52 -3.01 -5.29
N VAL A 90 -2.42 -2.88 -4.31
CA VAL A 90 -3.70 -3.59 -4.27
C VAL A 90 -4.66 -3.14 -5.38
N ASN A 91 -4.60 -1.88 -5.78
CA ASN A 91 -5.43 -1.35 -6.87
C ASN A 91 -5.10 -1.96 -8.23
N LEU A 92 -3.89 -2.45 -8.43
CA LEU A 92 -3.47 -3.13 -9.65
C LEU A 92 -3.61 -4.66 -9.55
N GLY A 93 -3.34 -5.23 -8.38
CA GLY A 93 -3.40 -6.68 -8.17
C GLY A 93 -4.81 -7.22 -7.94
N ASN A 94 -5.65 -6.49 -7.21
CA ASN A 94 -7.01 -6.91 -6.84
C ASN A 94 -8.13 -6.09 -7.48
N ALA A 95 -7.77 -5.05 -8.25
CA ALA A 95 -8.71 -4.19 -8.97
C ALA A 95 -8.16 -3.83 -10.37
N THR A 96 -8.78 -2.88 -11.05
CA THR A 96 -8.44 -2.50 -12.43
C THR A 96 -7.54 -1.26 -12.54
N GLY A 97 -7.12 -0.70 -11.40
CA GLY A 97 -6.43 0.58 -11.37
C GLY A 97 -7.34 1.76 -11.77
N HIS A 98 -6.74 2.92 -12.04
CA HIS A 98 -7.49 4.09 -12.51
C HIS A 98 -7.90 3.95 -13.99
N PRO A 99 -9.11 4.40 -14.35
CA PRO A 99 -9.54 4.43 -15.75
C PRO A 99 -8.61 5.27 -16.64
N SER A 100 -8.42 4.84 -17.87
CA SER A 100 -7.51 5.50 -18.81
C SER A 100 -7.84 6.97 -19.04
N PHE A 101 -9.14 7.35 -19.04
CA PHE A 101 -9.53 8.73 -19.22
C PHE A 101 -9.10 9.64 -18.06
N VAL A 102 -9.10 9.14 -16.82
CA VAL A 102 -8.58 9.86 -15.63
C VAL A 102 -7.06 10.03 -15.74
N MET A 103 -6.34 8.95 -16.10
CA MET A 103 -4.89 8.99 -16.28
C MET A 103 -4.47 9.85 -17.46
N SER A 104 -5.30 10.00 -18.49
CA SER A 104 -5.06 10.91 -19.61
C SER A 104 -4.83 12.36 -19.14
N ALA A 105 -5.61 12.85 -18.18
CA ALA A 105 -5.41 14.19 -17.60
C ALA A 105 -4.05 14.31 -16.89
N SER A 106 -3.68 13.29 -16.12
CA SER A 106 -2.39 13.25 -15.43
C SER A 106 -1.20 13.21 -16.41
N PHE A 107 -1.26 12.37 -17.44
CA PHE A 107 -0.22 12.26 -18.46
C PHE A 107 -0.08 13.54 -19.29
N THR A 108 -1.21 14.19 -19.61
CA THR A 108 -1.21 15.49 -20.30
C THR A 108 -0.48 16.55 -19.45
N ASN A 109 -0.79 16.64 -18.15
CA ASN A 109 -0.11 17.57 -17.25
C ASN A 109 1.40 17.29 -17.16
N GLN A 110 1.80 16.03 -17.06
CA GLN A 110 3.22 15.64 -17.03
C GLN A 110 3.93 16.05 -18.32
N THR A 111 3.31 15.81 -19.47
CA THR A 111 3.87 16.18 -20.78
C THR A 111 3.99 17.71 -20.93
N LEU A 112 2.94 18.45 -20.59
CA LEU A 112 2.95 19.91 -20.63
C LEU A 112 4.00 20.51 -19.69
N ALA A 113 4.15 19.95 -18.49
CA ALA A 113 5.16 20.40 -17.54
C ALA A 113 6.59 20.18 -18.11
N GLN A 114 6.85 19.04 -18.75
CA GLN A 114 8.14 18.78 -19.39
C GLN A 114 8.42 19.76 -20.55
N ILE A 115 7.43 20.02 -21.39
CA ILE A 115 7.54 21.00 -22.48
C ILE A 115 7.83 22.38 -21.91
N GLU A 116 7.09 22.82 -20.90
CA GLU A 116 7.26 24.11 -20.25
C GLU A 116 8.66 24.27 -19.66
N LEU A 117 9.12 23.27 -18.90
CA LEU A 117 10.47 23.27 -18.30
C LEU A 117 11.56 23.31 -19.36
N PHE A 118 11.45 22.50 -20.41
CA PHE A 118 12.44 22.46 -21.48
C PHE A 118 12.49 23.77 -22.27
N THR A 119 11.33 24.31 -22.64
CA THR A 119 11.25 25.55 -23.42
C THR A 119 11.78 26.75 -22.63
N ASN A 120 11.54 26.81 -21.33
CA ASN A 120 11.94 27.93 -20.47
C ASN A 120 13.24 27.69 -19.70
N ALA A 121 13.95 26.59 -19.93
CA ALA A 121 15.17 26.25 -19.22
C ALA A 121 16.25 27.35 -19.28
N LYS A 122 16.34 28.06 -20.42
CA LYS A 122 17.31 29.14 -20.64
C LYS A 122 16.85 30.50 -20.11
N THR A 123 15.60 30.69 -19.79
CA THR A 123 15.04 31.99 -19.40
C THR A 123 15.29 32.32 -17.93
N GLY A 124 15.75 31.38 -17.13
CA GLY A 124 15.94 31.54 -15.69
C GLY A 124 14.64 31.55 -14.88
N LYS A 125 13.48 31.33 -15.51
CA LYS A 125 12.16 31.31 -14.87
C LYS A 125 12.06 30.29 -13.72
N TYR A 126 12.81 29.18 -13.83
CA TYR A 126 12.83 28.07 -12.87
C TYR A 126 14.21 27.85 -12.24
N LYS A 127 15.00 28.92 -12.08
CA LYS A 127 16.25 28.83 -11.30
C LYS A 127 15.89 28.80 -9.81
N ASN A 128 16.40 27.79 -9.10
CA ASN A 128 16.42 27.73 -7.65
C ASN A 128 17.39 28.78 -7.08
#